data_79e2589c41ffc6a7ca6aaae65a7faef5
#
_entry.id   79e2589c41ffc6a7ca6aaae65a7faef5
#
_cell.length_a   1.000
_cell.length_b   1.000
_cell.length_c   1.000
_cell.angle_alpha   90.00
_cell.angle_beta   90.00
_cell.angle_gamma   90.00
#
_symmetry.space_group_name_H-M   'P 1'
#
loop_
_entity.id
_entity.type
_entity.pdbx_description
1 polymer ?
#
loop_
_entity_poly.entity_id
_entity_poly.type
_entity_poly.pdbx_seq_one_letter_code
_entity_poly.pdbx_strand_id
1 'polypeptide(L)'
;MQLPPIVKLNNPIYNSWNVNTQIEGLKTYALGSDIKSFRIVSTFRLTDKSAALTKTFYSNRFFSVKDEYKDYSSAGSPLFPNDGGVLYYCTNDLRNGEYSESADNIIRFIVETMEKHFPERKLAIISPFKNSVKELQRLYATSDKDLDITIETIDRIQGITVDYAIVYIPGRNPGFSLEDRRFNVATSRSESTTIIISDAPVSDFHSTSPTVIQFINKCDSIKDIAHVEQRHQEIVHVEKEEQTISTPEPSTGGLKIVGKIDLSKFERPKKELKSDKKNYYIIDTNVFVRCPDIIGKIDKKYPIILSAKVADELDKMKIKLDEQGKQNAEKALRNLNKEESRELIYEFADVSLLPDDYDKRSPDNMILSVALKYKDDNPIMLTSDNGLQLKSKIMGISTISLKNFLKR
;
A
#
# COMPACT_ATOMS: atom_id res chain seq x y z
N MET A 1 -13.43 8.69 -19.78
CA MET A 1 -13.83 8.89 -18.39
C MET A 1 -12.65 9.50 -17.63
N GLN A 2 -12.82 10.69 -17.06
CA GLN A 2 -11.80 11.31 -16.20
C GLN A 2 -12.04 10.91 -14.75
N LEU A 3 -10.99 10.92 -13.95
CA LEU A 3 -11.14 10.74 -12.51
C LEU A 3 -11.95 11.90 -11.92
N PRO A 4 -12.81 11.65 -10.92
CA PRO A 4 -13.50 12.72 -10.21
C PRO A 4 -12.48 13.56 -9.43
N PRO A 5 -12.73 14.86 -9.23
CA PRO A 5 -11.87 15.69 -8.40
C PRO A 5 -11.84 15.15 -6.97
N ILE A 6 -10.64 15.12 -6.36
CA ILE A 6 -10.45 14.68 -4.98
C ILE A 6 -10.74 15.88 -4.04
N VAL A 7 -11.89 16.49 -4.18
CA VAL A 7 -12.30 17.60 -3.32
C VAL A 7 -13.47 17.17 -2.45
N LYS A 8 -13.23 17.03 -1.16
CA LYS A 8 -14.30 16.87 -0.16
C LYS A 8 -14.63 18.27 0.38
N LEU A 9 -15.62 18.90 -0.18
CA LEU A 9 -16.15 20.14 0.36
C LEU A 9 -17.19 19.80 1.45
N ASN A 10 -16.75 19.77 2.68
CA ASN A 10 -17.61 19.62 3.86
C ASN A 10 -18.10 21.00 4.34
N ASN A 11 -18.86 21.71 3.52
CA ASN A 11 -19.42 22.99 3.92
C ASN A 11 -20.96 22.89 3.94
N PRO A 12 -21.62 23.22 5.10
CA PRO A 12 -23.08 23.22 5.22
C PRO A 12 -23.79 24.11 4.18
N ILE A 13 -23.12 25.17 3.68
CA ILE A 13 -23.65 26.08 2.66
C ILE A 13 -23.90 25.35 1.35
N TYR A 14 -23.04 24.41 0.96
CA TYR A 14 -23.23 23.65 -0.28
C TYR A 14 -24.39 22.67 -0.18
N ASN A 15 -24.65 22.12 1.02
CA ASN A 15 -25.78 21.25 1.27
C ASN A 15 -27.11 22.01 1.16
N SER A 16 -27.16 23.30 1.61
CA SER A 16 -28.35 24.12 1.50
C SER A 16 -28.69 24.50 0.07
N TRP A 17 -27.71 24.51 -0.83
CA TRP A 17 -27.88 24.80 -2.27
C TRP A 17 -28.01 23.53 -3.13
N ASN A 18 -28.12 22.38 -2.50
CA ASN A 18 -28.21 21.08 -3.17
C ASN A 18 -27.03 20.84 -4.17
N VAL A 19 -25.89 21.45 -3.90
CA VAL A 19 -24.65 21.26 -4.67
C VAL A 19 -24.01 19.96 -4.24
N ASN A 20 -23.94 18.99 -5.14
CA ASN A 20 -23.25 17.75 -4.87
C ASN A 20 -21.77 18.04 -4.56
N THR A 21 -21.26 17.52 -3.44
CA THR A 21 -19.86 17.70 -2.99
C THR A 21 -18.83 17.08 -3.93
N GLN A 22 -19.26 16.35 -4.96
CA GLN A 22 -18.45 15.89 -6.07
C GLN A 22 -18.80 16.68 -7.33
N ILE A 23 -18.29 17.90 -7.44
CA ILE A 23 -18.39 18.69 -8.66
C ILE A 23 -17.53 18.00 -9.72
N GLU A 24 -18.19 17.31 -10.65
CA GLU A 24 -17.52 16.68 -11.78
C GLU A 24 -17.23 17.69 -12.92
N GLY A 25 -16.71 18.88 -12.58
CA GLY A 25 -16.21 19.87 -13.53
C GLY A 25 -17.03 20.01 -14.82
N LEU A 26 -16.46 19.64 -15.97
CA LEU A 26 -17.08 19.74 -17.29
C LEU A 26 -18.39 18.96 -17.41
N LYS A 27 -18.56 17.84 -16.70
CA LYS A 27 -19.80 17.05 -16.74
C LYS A 27 -20.97 17.80 -16.11
N THR A 28 -20.76 18.45 -14.98
CA THR A 28 -21.78 19.28 -14.34
C THR A 28 -22.17 20.44 -15.25
N TYR A 29 -21.19 21.04 -15.90
CA TYR A 29 -21.42 22.13 -16.85
C TYR A 29 -22.21 21.66 -18.08
N ALA A 30 -21.85 20.53 -18.67
CA ALA A 30 -22.49 19.98 -19.85
C ALA A 30 -23.92 19.48 -19.60
N LEU A 31 -24.24 19.04 -18.38
CA LEU A 31 -25.58 18.56 -18.02
C LEU A 31 -26.55 19.67 -17.60
N GLY A 32 -26.01 20.83 -17.17
CA GLY A 32 -26.79 21.96 -16.65
C GLY A 32 -26.92 23.16 -17.61
N SER A 33 -26.46 23.05 -18.86
CA SER A 33 -26.43 24.17 -19.80
C SER A 33 -26.82 23.72 -21.21
N ASP A 34 -27.26 24.68 -22.04
CA ASP A 34 -27.56 24.48 -23.47
C ASP A 34 -26.31 24.26 -24.33
N ILE A 35 -25.18 23.94 -23.73
CA ILE A 35 -23.92 23.70 -24.42
C ILE A 35 -24.00 22.37 -25.20
N LYS A 36 -23.76 22.44 -26.51
CA LYS A 36 -23.65 21.23 -27.34
C LYS A 36 -22.47 20.39 -26.87
N SER A 37 -22.74 19.18 -26.45
CA SER A 37 -21.73 18.21 -26.04
C SER A 37 -21.44 17.19 -27.13
N PHE A 38 -20.16 16.95 -27.41
CA PHE A 38 -19.72 15.91 -28.34
C PHE A 38 -18.99 14.82 -27.55
N ARG A 39 -19.31 13.56 -27.83
CA ARG A 39 -18.65 12.42 -27.23
C ARG A 39 -17.59 11.88 -28.19
N ILE A 40 -16.32 11.90 -27.80
CA ILE A 40 -15.26 11.21 -28.53
C ILE A 40 -15.36 9.72 -28.17
N VAL A 41 -15.51 8.88 -29.21
CA VAL A 41 -15.68 7.41 -29.07
C VAL A 41 -14.53 6.62 -29.68
N SER A 42 -13.47 7.30 -30.13
CA SER A 42 -12.28 6.69 -30.72
C SER A 42 -11.00 7.02 -29.95
N THR A 43 -10.01 6.17 -30.08
CA THR A 43 -8.68 6.34 -29.49
C THR A 43 -7.59 6.06 -30.51
N PHE A 44 -6.54 6.88 -30.49
CA PHE A 44 -5.28 6.67 -31.24
C PHE A 44 -4.22 5.96 -30.39
N ARG A 45 -4.43 5.86 -29.08
CA ARG A 45 -3.48 5.26 -28.14
C ARG A 45 -3.63 3.75 -28.07
N LEU A 46 -4.82 3.27 -27.78
CA LEU A 46 -5.05 1.87 -27.46
C LEU A 46 -5.05 1.01 -28.73
N THR A 47 -4.51 -0.19 -28.63
CA THR A 47 -4.67 -1.22 -29.67
C THR A 47 -6.13 -1.65 -29.81
N ASP A 48 -6.49 -2.33 -30.89
CA ASP A 48 -7.84 -2.83 -31.11
C ASP A 48 -8.29 -3.75 -29.97
N LYS A 49 -7.42 -4.64 -29.50
CA LYS A 49 -7.70 -5.53 -28.38
C LYS A 49 -7.95 -4.75 -27.08
N SER A 50 -7.10 -3.79 -26.77
CA SER A 50 -7.25 -2.95 -25.56
C SER A 50 -8.51 -2.08 -25.64
N ALA A 51 -8.81 -1.50 -26.80
CA ALA A 51 -10.02 -0.70 -27.01
C ALA A 51 -11.29 -1.55 -26.91
N ALA A 52 -11.27 -2.79 -27.43
CA ALA A 52 -12.37 -3.73 -27.32
C ALA A 52 -12.72 -4.11 -25.88
N LEU A 53 -11.75 -4.16 -24.98
CA LEU A 53 -11.97 -4.32 -23.53
C LEU A 53 -12.44 -3.01 -22.90
N THR A 54 -11.76 -1.92 -23.18
CA THR A 54 -12.02 -0.59 -22.62
C THR A 54 -13.41 -0.07 -22.94
N LYS A 55 -14.01 -0.46 -24.08
CA LYS A 55 -15.39 -0.09 -24.46
C LYS A 55 -16.43 -0.44 -23.39
N THR A 56 -16.17 -1.43 -22.53
CA THR A 56 -17.03 -1.81 -21.41
C THR A 56 -17.34 -0.62 -20.50
N PHE A 57 -16.38 0.31 -20.32
CA PHE A 57 -16.54 1.53 -19.53
C PHE A 57 -17.21 2.68 -20.30
N TYR A 58 -17.41 2.54 -21.60
CA TYR A 58 -17.93 3.59 -22.50
C TYR A 58 -19.27 3.22 -23.17
N SER A 59 -20.10 2.45 -22.49
CA SER A 59 -21.41 2.00 -23.00
C SER A 59 -21.29 1.26 -24.37
N ASN A 60 -20.20 0.49 -24.49
CA ASN A 60 -19.87 -0.29 -25.71
C ASN A 60 -19.66 0.53 -26.99
N ARG A 61 -19.47 1.85 -26.91
CA ARG A 61 -19.24 2.76 -28.03
C ARG A 61 -17.84 3.34 -28.01
N PHE A 62 -16.83 2.48 -28.07
CA PHE A 62 -15.43 2.89 -28.05
C PHE A 62 -14.61 1.94 -28.94
N PHE A 63 -13.74 2.49 -29.79
CA PHE A 63 -12.93 1.72 -30.73
C PHE A 63 -11.58 2.38 -30.97
N SER A 64 -10.61 1.60 -31.44
CA SER A 64 -9.31 2.09 -31.85
C SER A 64 -9.37 2.63 -33.29
N VAL A 65 -8.55 3.64 -33.55
CA VAL A 65 -8.17 4.13 -34.88
C VAL A 65 -6.64 4.15 -35.01
N LYS A 66 -5.97 3.25 -34.30
CA LYS A 66 -4.51 3.12 -34.29
C LYS A 66 -4.10 2.28 -35.50
N ASP A 67 -3.24 2.84 -36.34
CA ASP A 67 -2.78 2.23 -37.59
C ASP A 67 -1.45 1.49 -37.45
N GLU A 68 -0.62 1.88 -36.46
CA GLU A 68 0.71 1.33 -36.25
C GLU A 68 0.85 0.65 -34.90
N TYR A 69 1.43 -0.55 -34.89
CA TYR A 69 1.71 -1.35 -33.72
C TYR A 69 3.21 -1.46 -33.49
N LYS A 70 3.63 -1.40 -32.26
CA LYS A 70 5.04 -1.55 -31.88
C LYS A 70 5.41 -3.02 -31.86
N ASP A 71 6.51 -3.37 -32.50
CA ASP A 71 7.02 -4.74 -32.55
C ASP A 71 7.71 -5.11 -31.22
N TYR A 72 7.32 -6.23 -30.64
CA TYR A 72 7.88 -6.86 -29.46
C TYR A 72 8.35 -8.29 -29.72
N SER A 73 8.49 -8.72 -30.96
CA SER A 73 8.85 -10.09 -31.36
C SER A 73 10.19 -10.55 -30.80
N SER A 74 11.15 -9.61 -30.63
CA SER A 74 12.47 -9.90 -30.07
C SER A 74 12.45 -10.33 -28.61
N ALA A 75 11.37 -10.07 -27.85
CA ALA A 75 11.20 -10.54 -26.48
C ALA A 75 11.02 -12.06 -26.38
N GLY A 76 10.45 -12.69 -27.41
CA GLY A 76 10.23 -14.15 -27.45
C GLY A 76 9.35 -14.66 -26.29
N SER A 77 8.46 -13.82 -25.75
CA SER A 77 7.62 -14.15 -24.59
C SER A 77 6.16 -13.76 -24.83
N PRO A 78 5.20 -14.57 -24.36
CA PRO A 78 3.77 -14.27 -24.45
C PRO A 78 3.36 -13.03 -23.66
N LEU A 79 4.22 -12.53 -22.74
CA LEU A 79 4.01 -11.28 -22.04
C LEU A 79 4.16 -10.06 -22.94
N PHE A 80 4.72 -10.21 -24.16
CA PHE A 80 4.97 -9.15 -25.12
C PHE A 80 4.28 -9.43 -26.46
N PRO A 81 2.93 -9.44 -26.52
CA PRO A 81 2.22 -9.68 -27.77
C PRO A 81 2.41 -8.49 -28.74
N ASN A 82 2.68 -8.77 -30.02
CA ASN A 82 2.89 -7.75 -31.05
C ASN A 82 1.61 -6.96 -31.39
N ASP A 83 0.46 -7.56 -31.24
CA ASP A 83 -0.84 -6.91 -31.44
C ASP A 83 -1.37 -6.23 -30.17
N GLY A 84 -0.55 -6.23 -29.12
CA GLY A 84 -0.85 -5.63 -27.83
C GLY A 84 -2.04 -6.29 -27.12
N GLY A 85 -2.68 -5.54 -26.23
CA GLY A 85 -3.87 -6.01 -25.51
C GLY A 85 -3.76 -5.81 -23.99
N VAL A 86 -4.66 -6.46 -23.26
CA VAL A 86 -4.63 -6.47 -21.80
C VAL A 86 -4.53 -7.91 -21.32
N LEU A 87 -3.44 -8.19 -20.64
CA LEU A 87 -3.12 -9.48 -20.05
C LEU A 87 -3.52 -9.48 -18.57
N TYR A 88 -3.95 -10.62 -18.06
CA TYR A 88 -4.26 -10.78 -16.64
C TYR A 88 -3.56 -11.99 -16.06
N TYR A 89 -2.89 -11.79 -14.94
CA TYR A 89 -2.26 -12.83 -14.15
C TYR A 89 -2.61 -12.68 -12.67
N CYS A 90 -3.04 -13.77 -12.03
CA CYS A 90 -3.28 -13.85 -10.60
C CYS A 90 -2.21 -14.73 -9.96
N THR A 91 -1.42 -14.17 -9.06
CA THR A 91 -0.34 -14.90 -8.37
C THR A 91 -0.88 -15.87 -7.32
N ASN A 92 -2.07 -15.60 -6.77
CA ASN A 92 -2.63 -16.27 -5.59
C ASN A 92 -1.70 -16.23 -4.38
N ASP A 93 -0.82 -15.22 -4.30
CA ASP A 93 0.10 -15.01 -3.19
C ASP A 93 -0.50 -14.04 -2.17
N LEU A 94 -1.23 -14.59 -1.20
CA LEU A 94 -2.01 -13.83 -0.20
C LEU A 94 -1.18 -13.38 1.00
N ARG A 95 0.11 -13.16 0.88
CA ARG A 95 0.95 -12.70 1.98
C ARG A 95 0.55 -11.29 2.45
N ASN A 96 -0.33 -11.21 3.45
CA ASN A 96 -0.67 -10.06 4.33
C ASN A 96 -0.63 -8.63 3.73
N GLY A 97 -0.84 -8.48 2.41
CA GLY A 97 -0.89 -7.18 1.73
C GLY A 97 0.46 -6.49 1.56
N GLU A 98 1.55 -7.19 1.73
CA GLU A 98 2.90 -6.80 1.34
C GLU A 98 3.13 -7.08 -0.14
N TYR A 99 4.17 -6.49 -0.71
CA TYR A 99 4.58 -6.74 -2.08
C TYR A 99 4.96 -8.22 -2.25
N SER A 100 4.29 -8.94 -3.16
CA SER A 100 4.47 -10.38 -3.28
C SER A 100 5.71 -10.72 -4.11
N GLU A 101 6.46 -11.74 -3.69
CA GLU A 101 7.62 -12.26 -4.41
C GLU A 101 7.23 -12.80 -5.80
N SER A 102 6.06 -13.44 -5.88
CA SER A 102 5.53 -13.95 -7.13
C SER A 102 5.22 -12.83 -8.14
N ALA A 103 4.70 -11.69 -7.66
CA ALA A 103 4.52 -10.52 -8.51
C ALA A 103 5.86 -9.87 -8.88
N ASP A 104 6.81 -9.81 -7.94
CA ASP A 104 8.15 -9.27 -8.20
C ASP A 104 8.86 -10.01 -9.32
N ASN A 105 8.80 -11.33 -9.34
CA ASN A 105 9.43 -12.15 -10.38
C ASN A 105 8.92 -11.79 -11.78
N ILE A 106 7.62 -11.56 -11.93
CA ILE A 106 7.04 -11.18 -13.22
C ILE A 106 7.42 -9.75 -13.59
N ILE A 107 7.31 -8.81 -12.65
CA ILE A 107 7.65 -7.41 -12.87
C ILE A 107 9.12 -7.29 -13.26
N ARG A 108 10.00 -7.97 -12.55
CA ARG A 108 11.45 -8.03 -12.81
C ARG A 108 11.74 -8.57 -14.21
N PHE A 109 11.12 -9.69 -14.58
CA PHE A 109 11.28 -10.26 -15.91
C PHE A 109 10.87 -9.28 -17.02
N ILE A 110 9.75 -8.55 -16.82
CA ILE A 110 9.29 -7.55 -17.79
C ILE A 110 10.29 -6.39 -17.88
N VAL A 111 10.74 -5.86 -16.73
CA VAL A 111 11.72 -4.76 -16.68
C VAL A 111 13.00 -5.17 -17.37
N GLU A 112 13.61 -6.30 -17.01
CA GLU A 112 14.87 -6.80 -17.61
C GLU A 112 14.74 -7.08 -19.11
N THR A 113 13.60 -7.64 -19.54
CA THR A 113 13.32 -7.87 -20.96
C THR A 113 13.21 -6.56 -21.72
N MET A 114 12.53 -5.56 -21.15
CA MET A 114 12.42 -4.24 -21.77
C MET A 114 13.77 -3.50 -21.81
N GLU A 115 14.55 -3.54 -20.74
CA GLU A 115 15.91 -2.97 -20.69
C GLU A 115 16.82 -3.58 -21.77
N LYS A 116 16.73 -4.88 -21.94
CA LYS A 116 17.60 -5.62 -22.88
C LYS A 116 17.20 -5.44 -24.34
N HIS A 117 15.91 -5.45 -24.64
CA HIS A 117 15.41 -5.54 -26.02
C HIS A 117 14.74 -4.25 -26.52
N PHE A 118 14.30 -3.38 -25.61
CA PHE A 118 13.49 -2.18 -25.92
C PHE A 118 13.86 -0.98 -25.03
N PRO A 119 15.14 -0.63 -24.85
CA PRO A 119 15.56 0.43 -23.93
C PRO A 119 14.96 1.80 -24.27
N GLU A 120 14.61 2.04 -25.55
CA GLU A 120 14.00 3.28 -26.02
C GLU A 120 12.50 3.41 -25.70
N ARG A 121 11.88 2.34 -25.16
CA ARG A 121 10.45 2.31 -24.85
C ARG A 121 10.18 2.85 -23.43
N LYS A 122 8.94 3.25 -23.21
CA LYS A 122 8.46 3.74 -21.90
C LYS A 122 7.66 2.68 -21.19
N LEU A 123 8.02 2.44 -19.94
CA LEU A 123 7.31 1.52 -19.05
C LEU A 123 6.62 2.29 -17.92
N ALA A 124 5.38 1.94 -17.60
CA ALA A 124 4.74 2.37 -16.36
C ALA A 124 4.46 1.20 -15.44
N ILE A 125 4.75 1.36 -14.14
CA ILE A 125 4.33 0.45 -13.08
C ILE A 125 3.34 1.21 -12.19
N ILE A 126 2.11 0.73 -12.13
CA ILE A 126 0.98 1.42 -11.52
C ILE A 126 0.45 0.57 -10.37
N SER A 127 0.30 1.14 -9.19
CA SER A 127 -0.33 0.44 -8.07
C SER A 127 -1.34 1.33 -7.35
N PRO A 128 -2.42 0.76 -6.75
CA PRO A 128 -3.40 1.55 -6.00
C PRO A 128 -2.86 2.16 -4.71
N PHE A 129 -1.80 1.59 -4.14
CA PHE A 129 -1.30 1.99 -2.83
C PHE A 129 0.05 2.72 -2.90
N LYS A 130 0.16 3.82 -2.14
CA LYS A 130 1.42 4.58 -2.02
C LYS A 130 2.57 3.74 -1.44
N ASN A 131 2.28 2.80 -0.55
CA ASN A 131 3.31 1.94 0.03
C ASN A 131 3.87 0.97 -1.03
N SER A 132 3.00 0.35 -1.83
CA SER A 132 3.43 -0.49 -2.95
C SER A 132 4.23 0.30 -3.98
N VAL A 133 3.81 1.54 -4.29
CA VAL A 133 4.56 2.44 -5.19
C VAL A 133 5.94 2.75 -4.64
N LYS A 134 6.08 3.05 -3.35
CA LYS A 134 7.40 3.30 -2.72
C LYS A 134 8.31 2.08 -2.81
N GLU A 135 7.77 0.90 -2.57
CA GLU A 135 8.55 -0.33 -2.66
C GLU A 135 8.98 -0.62 -4.09
N LEU A 136 8.07 -0.49 -5.05
CA LEU A 136 8.38 -0.60 -6.48
C LEU A 136 9.42 0.44 -6.94
N GLN A 137 9.32 1.68 -6.45
CA GLN A 137 10.32 2.73 -6.72
C GLN A 137 11.69 2.36 -6.15
N ARG A 138 11.74 1.80 -4.94
CA ARG A 138 12.99 1.33 -4.32
C ARG A 138 13.66 0.23 -5.15
N LEU A 139 12.87 -0.67 -5.76
CA LEU A 139 13.37 -1.81 -6.52
C LEU A 139 13.74 -1.45 -7.96
N TYR A 140 12.99 -0.57 -8.60
CA TYR A 140 13.06 -0.36 -10.06
C TYR A 140 13.37 1.07 -10.51
N ALA A 141 13.27 2.10 -9.66
CA ALA A 141 13.57 3.48 -10.02
C ALA A 141 15.07 3.79 -9.82
N THR A 142 15.96 3.11 -10.51
CA THR A 142 17.40 3.40 -10.45
C THR A 142 17.80 4.32 -11.59
N SER A 143 18.66 5.31 -11.29
CA SER A 143 19.11 6.34 -12.24
C SER A 143 20.09 5.84 -13.33
N ASP A 144 20.55 4.60 -13.23
CA ASP A 144 21.59 4.05 -14.12
C ASP A 144 21.02 3.19 -15.26
N LYS A 145 19.70 3.22 -15.46
CA LYS A 145 19.01 2.42 -16.48
C LYS A 145 18.61 3.29 -17.67
N ASP A 146 18.81 2.77 -18.86
CA ASP A 146 18.42 3.45 -20.11
C ASP A 146 16.88 3.45 -20.32
N LEU A 147 16.16 2.52 -19.71
CA LEU A 147 14.71 2.39 -19.81
C LEU A 147 13.99 3.48 -19.02
N ASP A 148 13.11 4.25 -19.66
CA ASP A 148 12.24 5.25 -19.01
C ASP A 148 11.12 4.56 -18.23
N ILE A 149 11.28 4.44 -16.90
CA ILE A 149 10.32 3.78 -16.01
C ILE A 149 9.58 4.82 -15.15
N THR A 150 8.27 4.92 -15.33
CA THR A 150 7.38 5.72 -14.49
C THR A 150 6.67 4.83 -13.47
N ILE A 151 6.87 5.06 -12.16
CA ILE A 151 6.24 4.28 -11.09
C ILE A 151 5.35 5.19 -10.25
N GLU A 152 4.02 5.04 -10.37
CA GLU A 152 3.07 5.96 -9.76
C GLU A 152 1.75 5.30 -9.31
N THR A 153 1.00 6.04 -8.48
CA THR A 153 -0.36 5.65 -8.13
C THR A 153 -1.32 5.90 -9.28
N ILE A 154 -2.47 5.20 -9.28
CA ILE A 154 -3.52 5.34 -10.30
C ILE A 154 -3.94 6.81 -10.49
N ASP A 155 -4.05 7.57 -9.41
CA ASP A 155 -4.49 8.97 -9.47
C ASP A 155 -3.44 9.89 -10.10
N ARG A 156 -2.15 9.57 -9.99
CA ARG A 156 -1.03 10.37 -10.53
C ARG A 156 -0.64 10.00 -11.95
N ILE A 157 -0.93 8.77 -12.37
CA ILE A 157 -0.62 8.31 -13.74
C ILE A 157 -1.55 8.91 -14.80
N GLN A 158 -2.61 9.60 -14.38
CA GLN A 158 -3.56 10.22 -15.31
C GLN A 158 -2.85 11.22 -16.23
N GLY A 159 -3.08 11.12 -17.54
CA GLY A 159 -2.47 11.98 -18.56
C GLY A 159 -1.19 11.42 -19.16
N ILE A 160 -0.52 10.49 -18.51
CA ILE A 160 0.69 9.84 -19.01
C ILE A 160 0.34 8.79 -20.08
N THR A 161 1.19 8.67 -21.09
CA THR A 161 1.12 7.65 -22.14
C THR A 161 2.46 6.92 -22.18
N VAL A 162 2.43 5.60 -22.15
CA VAL A 162 3.61 4.72 -22.18
C VAL A 162 3.45 3.62 -23.21
N ASP A 163 4.53 2.94 -23.53
CA ASP A 163 4.51 1.82 -24.47
C ASP A 163 3.97 0.55 -23.83
N TYR A 164 4.38 0.28 -22.60
CA TYR A 164 3.97 -0.88 -21.82
C TYR A 164 3.54 -0.45 -20.42
N ALA A 165 2.51 -1.04 -19.87
CA ALA A 165 2.03 -0.74 -18.53
C ALA A 165 1.85 -2.01 -17.69
N ILE A 166 2.32 -1.97 -16.45
CA ILE A 166 2.09 -2.97 -15.42
C ILE A 166 1.12 -2.37 -14.40
N VAL A 167 -0.01 -3.03 -14.15
CA VAL A 167 -0.96 -2.66 -13.09
C VAL A 167 -0.87 -3.73 -12.00
N TYR A 168 -0.18 -3.42 -10.92
CA TYR A 168 -0.04 -4.33 -9.79
C TYR A 168 -1.09 -4.07 -8.71
N ILE A 169 -1.88 -5.09 -8.39
CA ILE A 169 -2.94 -5.08 -7.38
C ILE A 169 -2.54 -6.05 -6.27
N PRO A 170 -2.00 -5.57 -5.14
CA PRO A 170 -1.58 -6.42 -4.03
C PRO A 170 -2.78 -7.11 -3.35
N GLY A 171 -2.54 -8.22 -2.65
CA GLY A 171 -3.55 -9.02 -1.98
C GLY A 171 -4.36 -8.33 -0.89
N ARG A 172 -4.02 -7.08 -0.56
CA ARG A 172 -4.80 -6.21 0.30
C ARG A 172 -5.95 -5.58 -0.47
N ASN A 173 -7.15 -5.59 0.12
CA ASN A 173 -8.33 -4.98 -0.50
C ASN A 173 -8.04 -3.57 -1.05
N PRO A 174 -8.03 -3.36 -2.37
CA PRO A 174 -7.70 -2.09 -3.00
C PRO A 174 -8.86 -1.08 -2.92
N GLY A 175 -10.02 -1.44 -2.34
CA GLY A 175 -11.14 -0.56 -2.09
C GLY A 175 -11.58 0.19 -3.35
N PHE A 176 -11.58 1.51 -3.28
CA PHE A 176 -12.03 2.40 -4.35
C PHE A 176 -11.23 2.27 -5.67
N SER A 177 -10.08 1.61 -5.66
CA SER A 177 -9.22 1.50 -6.85
C SER A 177 -9.80 0.58 -7.92
N LEU A 178 -10.72 -0.31 -7.55
CA LEU A 178 -11.45 -1.19 -8.45
C LEU A 178 -12.82 -0.64 -8.85
N GLU A 179 -13.05 0.66 -8.69
CA GLU A 179 -14.17 1.34 -9.33
C GLU A 179 -13.88 1.60 -10.81
N ASP A 180 -14.92 1.70 -11.63
CA ASP A 180 -14.83 1.80 -13.10
C ASP A 180 -13.87 2.86 -13.60
N ARG A 181 -13.90 4.07 -13.02
CA ARG A 181 -13.11 5.20 -13.51
C ARG A 181 -11.61 5.03 -13.24
N ARG A 182 -11.25 4.62 -12.01
CA ARG A 182 -9.86 4.42 -11.63
C ARG A 182 -9.25 3.24 -12.34
N PHE A 183 -10.00 2.15 -12.42
CA PHE A 183 -9.54 0.97 -13.12
C PHE A 183 -9.34 1.24 -14.61
N ASN A 184 -10.29 1.95 -15.26
CA ASN A 184 -10.14 2.39 -16.64
C ASN A 184 -8.91 3.29 -16.85
N VAL A 185 -8.61 4.21 -15.91
CA VAL A 185 -7.40 5.04 -15.99
C VAL A 185 -6.14 4.17 -15.90
N ALA A 186 -6.08 3.22 -14.98
CA ALA A 186 -4.93 2.34 -14.83
C ALA A 186 -4.66 1.50 -16.08
N THR A 187 -5.73 0.91 -16.66
CA THR A 187 -5.61 -0.04 -17.77
C THR A 187 -5.56 0.58 -19.17
N SER A 188 -5.72 1.91 -19.28
CA SER A 188 -5.71 2.63 -20.56
C SER A 188 -4.50 3.55 -20.73
N ARG A 189 -3.37 3.25 -20.09
CA ARG A 189 -2.15 4.08 -20.19
C ARG A 189 -1.24 3.68 -21.32
N SER A 190 -1.26 2.41 -21.69
CA SER A 190 -0.32 1.84 -22.65
C SER A 190 -0.77 2.01 -24.09
N GLU A 191 0.21 2.17 -24.98
CA GLU A 191 0.02 2.16 -26.43
C GLU A 191 0.06 0.75 -27.02
N SER A 192 0.64 -0.21 -26.30
CA SER A 192 0.75 -1.60 -26.74
C SER A 192 0.08 -2.54 -25.76
N THR A 193 0.75 -2.90 -24.70
CA THR A 193 0.28 -3.94 -23.78
C THR A 193 0.14 -3.40 -22.36
N THR A 194 -0.95 -3.77 -21.72
CA THR A 194 -1.12 -3.63 -20.27
C THR A 194 -1.16 -5.01 -19.65
N ILE A 195 -0.33 -5.31 -18.66
CA ILE A 195 -0.48 -6.49 -17.82
C ILE A 195 -1.05 -6.11 -16.46
N ILE A 196 -2.08 -6.81 -16.03
CA ILE A 196 -2.65 -6.70 -14.70
C ILE A 196 -2.16 -7.89 -13.90
N ILE A 197 -1.40 -7.62 -12.85
CA ILE A 197 -0.89 -8.63 -11.91
C ILE A 197 -1.63 -8.43 -10.59
N SER A 198 -2.34 -9.44 -10.10
CA SER A 198 -3.02 -9.35 -8.81
C SER A 198 -2.65 -10.52 -7.91
N ASP A 199 -2.49 -10.27 -6.61
CA ASP A 199 -2.14 -11.30 -5.63
C ASP A 199 -3.35 -12.12 -5.17
N ALA A 200 -4.56 -11.65 -5.46
CA ALA A 200 -5.80 -12.38 -5.28
C ALA A 200 -6.70 -12.19 -6.49
N PRO A 201 -7.65 -13.10 -6.75
CA PRO A 201 -8.65 -12.91 -7.80
C PRO A 201 -9.37 -11.56 -7.61
N VAL A 202 -9.43 -10.76 -8.66
CA VAL A 202 -10.05 -9.41 -8.59
C VAL A 202 -11.52 -9.50 -8.20
N SER A 203 -12.19 -10.63 -8.49
CA SER A 203 -13.57 -10.92 -8.07
C SER A 203 -13.75 -11.04 -6.55
N ASP A 204 -12.69 -11.38 -5.81
CA ASP A 204 -12.76 -11.67 -4.38
C ASP A 204 -12.69 -10.40 -3.52
N PHE A 205 -12.37 -9.26 -4.12
CA PHE A 205 -12.38 -7.99 -3.41
C PHE A 205 -13.78 -7.39 -3.33
N HIS A 206 -14.30 -7.18 -2.13
CA HIS A 206 -15.68 -6.72 -1.86
C HIS A 206 -16.10 -5.42 -2.55
N SER A 207 -15.16 -4.59 -2.95
CA SER A 207 -15.42 -3.29 -3.56
C SER A 207 -15.22 -3.28 -5.08
N THR A 208 -15.03 -4.44 -5.70
CA THR A 208 -14.86 -4.54 -7.14
C THR A 208 -16.17 -4.27 -7.86
N SER A 209 -16.14 -3.34 -8.81
CA SER A 209 -17.28 -3.06 -9.68
C SER A 209 -17.60 -4.25 -10.58
N PRO A 210 -18.88 -4.56 -10.83
CA PRO A 210 -19.28 -5.59 -11.80
C PRO A 210 -18.69 -5.37 -13.20
N THR A 211 -18.50 -4.12 -13.61
CA THR A 211 -17.90 -3.75 -14.91
C THR A 211 -16.42 -4.15 -14.93
N VAL A 212 -15.69 -3.97 -13.83
CA VAL A 212 -14.29 -4.39 -13.70
C VAL A 212 -14.18 -5.91 -13.75
N ILE A 213 -15.06 -6.64 -13.08
CA ILE A 213 -15.10 -8.11 -13.15
C ILE A 213 -15.35 -8.56 -14.61
N GLN A 214 -16.30 -7.91 -15.30
CA GLN A 214 -16.56 -8.21 -16.70
C GLN A 214 -15.36 -7.92 -17.60
N PHE A 215 -14.61 -6.86 -17.31
CA PHE A 215 -13.39 -6.52 -18.04
C PHE A 215 -12.32 -7.60 -17.83
N ILE A 216 -12.03 -7.97 -16.58
CA ILE A 216 -11.03 -9.00 -16.23
C ILE A 216 -11.35 -10.35 -16.87
N ASN A 217 -12.61 -10.76 -16.84
CA ASN A 217 -13.04 -12.03 -17.44
C ASN A 217 -12.87 -12.10 -18.97
N LYS A 218 -12.67 -10.94 -19.63
CA LYS A 218 -12.41 -10.84 -21.07
C LYS A 218 -10.93 -10.61 -21.40
N CYS A 219 -10.08 -10.40 -20.42
CA CYS A 219 -8.64 -10.28 -20.63
C CYS A 219 -8.04 -11.61 -21.06
N ASP A 220 -6.95 -11.55 -21.83
CA ASP A 220 -6.15 -12.73 -22.13
C ASP A 220 -5.48 -13.22 -20.83
N SER A 221 -5.94 -14.36 -20.32
CA SER A 221 -5.43 -14.93 -19.07
C SER A 221 -4.13 -15.68 -19.33
N ILE A 222 -3.08 -15.27 -18.65
CA ILE A 222 -1.81 -15.98 -18.66
C ILE A 222 -1.88 -17.09 -17.61
N LYS A 223 -1.81 -18.34 -18.04
CA LYS A 223 -1.89 -19.51 -17.17
C LYS A 223 -0.53 -20.14 -16.88
N ASP A 224 0.44 -19.92 -17.76
CA ASP A 224 1.76 -20.53 -17.67
C ASP A 224 2.85 -19.49 -17.85
N ILE A 225 3.58 -19.25 -16.79
CA ILE A 225 4.78 -18.41 -16.74
C ILE A 225 6.01 -19.22 -16.32
N ALA A 226 5.96 -20.54 -16.45
CA ALA A 226 7.05 -21.43 -16.03
C ALA A 226 8.41 -21.02 -16.62
N HIS A 227 8.43 -20.47 -17.84
CA HIS A 227 9.65 -19.92 -18.44
C HIS A 227 10.19 -18.66 -17.73
N VAL A 228 9.34 -17.87 -17.04
CA VAL A 228 9.75 -16.74 -16.22
C VAL A 228 10.36 -17.20 -14.92
N GLU A 229 9.73 -18.20 -14.29
CA GLU A 229 10.18 -18.78 -13.02
C GLU A 229 11.49 -19.56 -13.17
N GLN A 230 11.68 -20.31 -14.26
CA GLN A 230 12.90 -21.05 -14.54
C GLN A 230 14.12 -20.13 -14.76
N ARG A 231 13.97 -19.04 -15.51
CA ARG A 231 15.07 -18.06 -15.70
C ARG A 231 15.49 -17.39 -14.40
N HIS A 232 14.55 -17.14 -13.51
CA HIS A 232 14.86 -16.52 -12.22
C HIS A 232 15.68 -17.48 -11.34
N GLN A 233 15.36 -18.77 -11.34
CA GLN A 233 16.13 -19.78 -10.63
C GLN A 233 17.54 -19.95 -11.19
N GLU A 234 17.72 -19.86 -12.51
CA GLU A 234 19.03 -19.90 -13.15
C GLU A 234 19.88 -18.67 -12.81
N ILE A 235 19.31 -17.45 -12.81
CA ILE A 235 20.01 -16.22 -12.46
C ILE A 235 20.43 -16.23 -10.97
N VAL A 236 19.54 -16.63 -10.07
CA VAL A 236 19.85 -16.74 -8.64
C VAL A 236 20.92 -17.81 -8.37
N HIS A 237 20.99 -18.85 -9.18
CA HIS A 237 22.06 -19.86 -9.09
C HIS A 237 23.40 -19.30 -9.56
N VAL A 238 23.41 -18.55 -10.67
CA VAL A 238 24.64 -17.92 -11.21
C VAL A 238 25.16 -16.84 -10.28
N GLU A 239 24.29 -15.97 -9.74
CA GLU A 239 24.69 -14.93 -8.76
C GLU A 239 25.24 -15.53 -7.45
N LYS A 240 24.75 -16.70 -7.03
CA LYS A 240 25.30 -17.42 -5.86
C LYS A 240 26.65 -18.08 -6.17
N GLU A 241 26.85 -18.55 -7.39
CA GLU A 241 28.14 -19.11 -7.80
C GLU A 241 29.20 -18.03 -8.03
N GLU A 242 28.86 -16.85 -8.58
CA GLU A 242 29.79 -15.73 -8.75
C GLU A 242 30.21 -15.09 -7.41
N GLN A 243 29.36 -15.08 -6.38
CA GLN A 243 29.72 -14.64 -5.04
C GLN A 243 30.64 -15.61 -4.29
N THR A 244 30.77 -16.84 -4.76
CA THR A 244 31.68 -17.84 -4.17
C THR A 244 33.10 -17.87 -4.78
N ILE A 245 33.39 -17.11 -5.86
CA ILE A 245 34.67 -17.15 -6.59
C ILE A 245 35.59 -15.95 -6.38
N SER A 246 35.21 -14.95 -5.58
CA SER A 246 36.06 -13.76 -5.36
C SER A 246 36.45 -13.54 -3.90
N THR A 247 37.33 -14.37 -3.38
CA THR A 247 38.25 -13.96 -2.30
C THR A 247 39.56 -14.74 -2.37
N PRO A 248 40.72 -14.07 -2.53
CA PRO A 248 42.00 -14.75 -2.41
C PRO A 248 42.31 -15.03 -0.93
N GLU A 249 42.73 -16.27 -0.66
CA GLU A 249 43.17 -16.70 0.65
C GLU A 249 44.37 -15.88 1.17
N PRO A 250 44.41 -15.60 2.49
CA PRO A 250 45.65 -15.54 3.21
C PRO A 250 45.78 -16.76 4.11
N SER A 251 46.91 -17.40 3.97
CA SER A 251 47.41 -18.55 4.72
C SER A 251 47.49 -18.36 6.23
N THR A 252 47.30 -19.52 6.92
CA THR A 252 47.79 -19.92 8.22
C THR A 252 47.05 -19.45 9.49
N GLY A 253 46.61 -20.47 10.23
CA GLY A 253 46.28 -20.37 11.64
C GLY A 253 44.95 -21.05 12.02
N GLY A 254 45.04 -22.34 12.40
CA GLY A 254 43.91 -23.15 12.73
C GLY A 254 43.07 -22.67 13.92
N LEU A 255 41.77 -22.83 13.75
CA LEU A 255 40.82 -23.09 14.86
C LEU A 255 39.67 -23.90 14.30
N LYS A 256 39.61 -25.18 14.66
CA LYS A 256 38.48 -26.05 14.47
C LYS A 256 37.30 -25.52 15.31
N ILE A 257 36.26 -25.05 14.71
CA ILE A 257 34.97 -24.92 15.39
C ILE A 257 34.02 -25.94 14.75
N VAL A 258 33.86 -27.07 15.45
CA VAL A 258 32.78 -28.03 15.23
C VAL A 258 31.62 -27.53 16.09
N GLY A 259 30.56 -27.05 15.44
CA GLY A 259 29.32 -26.71 16.12
C GLY A 259 28.17 -26.72 15.13
N LYS A 260 27.41 -27.83 15.09
CA LYS A 260 26.08 -27.83 14.48
C LYS A 260 25.22 -26.81 15.20
N ILE A 261 24.73 -25.81 14.47
CA ILE A 261 23.73 -24.89 15.01
C ILE A 261 22.41 -25.66 15.08
N ASP A 262 21.99 -25.91 16.31
CA ASP A 262 20.70 -26.52 16.64
C ASP A 262 19.63 -25.43 16.55
N LEU A 263 18.84 -25.45 15.47
CA LEU A 263 17.74 -24.51 15.21
C LEU A 263 16.57 -24.65 16.20
N SER A 264 16.55 -25.66 17.06
CA SER A 264 15.55 -25.80 18.11
C SER A 264 15.68 -24.78 19.27
N LYS A 265 16.76 -23.96 19.29
CA LYS A 265 16.99 -22.93 20.30
C LYS A 265 16.46 -21.53 19.94
N PHE A 266 15.84 -21.38 18.77
CA PHE A 266 15.13 -20.14 18.40
C PHE A 266 13.62 -20.22 18.61
N GLU A 267 13.13 -21.11 19.46
CA GLU A 267 11.83 -20.93 20.09
C GLU A 267 11.91 -19.71 21.02
N ARG A 268 11.03 -18.72 20.78
CA ARG A 268 10.85 -17.58 21.68
C ARG A 268 10.63 -18.12 23.10
N PRO A 269 11.34 -17.67 24.11
CA PRO A 269 11.13 -18.15 25.46
C PRO A 269 9.69 -17.85 25.86
N LYS A 270 8.89 -18.88 26.10
CA LYS A 270 7.69 -18.79 26.91
C LYS A 270 8.14 -18.32 28.28
N LYS A 271 7.90 -17.03 28.57
CA LYS A 271 8.17 -16.44 29.86
C LYS A 271 7.30 -17.13 30.89
N GLU A 272 7.90 -17.98 31.74
CA GLU A 272 7.25 -18.46 32.94
C GLU A 272 6.85 -17.29 33.83
N LEU A 273 5.58 -17.25 34.19
CA LEU A 273 5.00 -16.27 35.10
C LEU A 273 5.68 -16.36 36.47
N LYS A 274 6.47 -15.37 36.82
CA LYS A 274 6.66 -14.94 38.20
C LYS A 274 5.89 -13.65 38.42
N SER A 275 5.01 -13.67 39.41
CA SER A 275 4.05 -12.65 39.81
C SER A 275 4.70 -11.36 40.32
N ASP A 276 5.06 -10.46 39.42
CA ASP A 276 5.07 -9.01 39.61
C ASP A 276 4.58 -8.38 38.33
N LYS A 277 3.24 -8.31 38.20
CA LYS A 277 2.60 -7.70 37.04
C LYS A 277 2.96 -6.22 37.00
N LYS A 278 3.93 -5.87 36.16
CA LYS A 278 4.24 -4.46 35.86
C LYS A 278 3.07 -3.86 35.09
N ASN A 279 2.68 -2.64 35.44
CA ASN A 279 1.73 -1.87 34.66
C ASN A 279 2.40 -1.42 33.35
N TYR A 280 1.72 -1.62 32.21
CA TYR A 280 2.13 -1.09 30.90
C TYR A 280 1.24 0.09 30.55
N TYR A 281 1.80 1.25 30.21
CA TYR A 281 1.02 2.40 29.79
C TYR A 281 0.91 2.45 28.26
N ILE A 282 -0.30 2.49 27.75
CA ILE A 282 -0.60 2.78 26.35
C ILE A 282 -1.17 4.21 26.32
N ILE A 283 -0.55 5.09 25.53
CA ILE A 283 -0.87 6.51 25.55
C ILE A 283 -1.55 6.87 24.24
N ASP A 284 -2.70 7.49 24.35
CA ASP A 284 -3.48 7.99 23.23
C ASP A 284 -2.92 9.30 22.68
N THR A 285 -3.13 9.56 21.39
CA THR A 285 -2.60 10.72 20.65
C THR A 285 -3.00 12.05 21.28
N ASN A 286 -4.27 12.18 21.73
CA ASN A 286 -4.76 13.43 22.32
C ASN A 286 -4.09 13.78 23.66
N VAL A 287 -3.54 12.81 24.36
CA VAL A 287 -2.78 13.02 25.59
C VAL A 287 -1.45 13.72 25.29
N PHE A 288 -0.75 13.31 24.24
CA PHE A 288 0.50 13.95 23.80
C PHE A 288 0.29 15.39 23.34
N VAL A 289 -0.82 15.68 22.65
CA VAL A 289 -1.14 17.06 22.22
C VAL A 289 -1.41 17.97 23.42
N ARG A 290 -2.08 17.44 24.48
CA ARG A 290 -2.40 18.20 25.68
C ARG A 290 -1.26 18.28 26.70
N CYS A 291 -0.39 17.28 26.72
CA CYS A 291 0.72 17.15 27.66
C CYS A 291 1.93 16.52 26.94
N PRO A 292 2.71 17.32 26.15
CA PRO A 292 3.83 16.82 25.34
C PRO A 292 4.95 16.15 26.13
N ASP A 293 5.04 16.42 27.43
CA ASP A 293 6.01 15.89 28.37
C ASP A 293 5.47 14.73 29.25
N ILE A 294 4.35 14.13 28.84
CA ILE A 294 3.66 13.06 29.59
C ILE A 294 4.57 11.87 29.89
N ILE A 295 5.47 11.52 28.98
CA ILE A 295 6.42 10.42 29.17
C ILE A 295 7.26 10.66 30.43
N GLY A 296 7.79 11.86 30.62
CA GLY A 296 8.57 12.22 31.78
C GLY A 296 7.80 12.21 33.11
N LYS A 297 6.44 12.23 33.05
CA LYS A 297 5.57 12.20 34.24
C LYS A 297 5.16 10.79 34.66
N ILE A 298 5.35 9.79 33.82
CA ILE A 298 5.14 8.39 34.16
C ILE A 298 6.41 7.88 34.87
N ASP A 299 6.26 7.17 35.98
CA ASP A 299 7.40 6.59 36.71
C ASP A 299 8.19 5.65 35.78
N LYS A 300 9.51 5.80 35.76
CA LYS A 300 10.43 5.08 34.85
C LYS A 300 10.40 3.55 35.00
N LYS A 301 9.91 3.04 36.14
CA LYS A 301 9.71 1.60 36.35
C LYS A 301 8.61 0.99 35.46
N TYR A 302 7.72 1.81 34.88
CA TYR A 302 6.64 1.35 34.03
C TYR A 302 6.99 1.49 32.57
N PRO A 303 7.01 0.39 31.80
CA PRO A 303 7.16 0.45 30.35
C PRO A 303 6.02 1.22 29.69
N ILE A 304 6.33 1.89 28.60
CA ILE A 304 5.34 2.57 27.76
C ILE A 304 5.26 1.86 26.41
N ILE A 305 4.06 1.50 26.01
CA ILE A 305 3.76 0.94 24.70
C ILE A 305 3.22 2.05 23.82
N LEU A 306 3.93 2.34 22.74
CA LEU A 306 3.57 3.33 21.77
C LEU A 306 3.03 2.65 20.50
N SER A 307 1.75 2.87 20.21
CA SER A 307 1.19 2.45 18.95
C SER A 307 1.80 3.24 17.78
N ALA A 308 2.22 2.57 16.72
CA ALA A 308 2.64 3.21 15.48
C ALA A 308 1.59 4.19 14.93
N LYS A 309 0.31 3.95 15.26
CA LYS A 309 -0.80 4.85 14.91
C LYS A 309 -0.70 6.20 15.59
N VAL A 310 -0.26 6.25 16.84
CA VAL A 310 -0.04 7.51 17.59
C VAL A 310 1.03 8.37 16.91
N ALA A 311 2.14 7.76 16.50
CA ALA A 311 3.21 8.48 15.79
C ALA A 311 2.71 9.05 14.45
N ASP A 312 1.95 8.26 13.67
CA ASP A 312 1.33 8.70 12.41
C ASP A 312 0.34 9.86 12.62
N GLU A 313 -0.43 9.84 13.70
CA GLU A 313 -1.37 10.93 14.01
C GLU A 313 -0.68 12.20 14.48
N LEU A 314 0.31 12.09 15.36
CA LEU A 314 1.10 13.24 15.80
C LEU A 314 1.79 13.94 14.62
N ASP A 315 2.31 13.18 13.66
CA ASP A 315 2.90 13.75 12.45
C ASP A 315 1.88 14.50 11.58
N LYS A 316 0.68 13.93 11.41
CA LYS A 316 -0.43 14.58 10.69
C LYS A 316 -0.97 15.82 11.41
N MET A 317 -0.91 15.84 12.73
CA MET A 317 -1.39 16.96 13.55
C MET A 317 -0.53 18.23 13.44
N LYS A 318 0.75 18.10 13.07
CA LYS A 318 1.61 19.25 12.71
C LYS A 318 1.03 20.12 11.60
N ILE A 319 0.13 19.58 10.76
CA ILE A 319 -0.46 20.29 9.62
C ILE A 319 -1.89 20.76 9.92
N LYS A 320 -2.63 20.06 10.80
CA LYS A 320 -4.08 20.22 10.96
C LYS A 320 -4.53 21.04 12.16
N LEU A 321 -3.67 21.18 13.18
CA LEU A 321 -4.01 21.90 14.41
C LEU A 321 -3.70 23.40 14.31
N ASP A 322 -4.19 24.15 15.29
CA ASP A 322 -3.75 25.52 15.55
C ASP A 322 -2.25 25.57 15.91
N GLU A 323 -1.68 26.76 15.98
CA GLU A 323 -0.23 26.93 16.18
C GLU A 323 0.27 26.27 17.47
N GLN A 324 -0.50 26.37 18.56
CA GLN A 324 -0.15 25.74 19.84
C GLN A 324 -0.20 24.20 19.76
N GLY A 325 -1.20 23.66 19.07
CA GLY A 325 -1.34 22.22 18.87
C GLY A 325 -0.20 21.64 18.03
N LYS A 326 0.24 22.36 16.97
CA LYS A 326 1.39 21.98 16.15
C LYS A 326 2.67 21.91 16.97
N GLN A 327 2.95 22.96 17.74
CA GLN A 327 4.13 23.03 18.63
C GLN A 327 4.13 21.90 19.66
N ASN A 328 2.95 21.57 20.21
CA ASN A 328 2.81 20.49 21.16
C ASN A 328 3.06 19.12 20.50
N ALA A 329 2.51 18.85 19.33
CA ALA A 329 2.73 17.61 18.59
C ALA A 329 4.24 17.44 18.23
N GLU A 330 4.90 18.50 17.77
CA GLU A 330 6.33 18.48 17.50
C GLU A 330 7.18 18.25 18.77
N LYS A 331 6.80 18.88 19.89
CA LYS A 331 7.47 18.68 21.17
C LYS A 331 7.30 17.25 21.66
N ALA A 332 6.11 16.67 21.52
CA ALA A 332 5.85 15.28 21.89
C ALA A 332 6.72 14.31 21.07
N LEU A 333 6.81 14.48 19.75
CA LEU A 333 7.66 13.65 18.89
C LEU A 333 9.15 13.82 19.23
N ARG A 334 9.61 15.04 19.53
CA ARG A 334 10.98 15.25 19.97
C ARG A 334 11.28 14.57 21.31
N ASN A 335 10.33 14.59 22.24
CA ASN A 335 10.49 13.92 23.54
C ASN A 335 10.52 12.40 23.38
N LEU A 336 9.66 11.83 22.50
CA LEU A 336 9.65 10.41 22.17
C LEU A 336 10.99 9.96 21.55
N ASN A 337 11.56 10.73 20.62
CA ASN A 337 12.81 10.39 19.96
C ASN A 337 14.06 10.54 20.87
N LYS A 338 13.96 11.31 21.95
CA LYS A 338 15.07 11.54 22.89
C LYS A 338 15.00 10.65 24.13
N GLU A 339 13.92 9.89 24.31
CA GLU A 339 13.74 9.08 25.51
C GLU A 339 14.56 7.80 25.44
N GLU A 340 15.67 7.77 26.16
CA GLU A 340 16.59 6.62 26.28
C GLU A 340 16.58 6.03 27.69
N SER A 341 15.94 6.72 28.66
CA SER A 341 16.03 6.37 30.09
C SER A 341 15.02 5.32 30.53
N ARG A 342 14.13 4.88 29.66
CA ARG A 342 13.09 3.87 29.91
C ARG A 342 12.86 2.96 28.73
N GLU A 343 12.17 1.85 28.98
CA GLU A 343 11.72 0.93 27.97
C GLU A 343 10.52 1.53 27.21
N LEU A 344 10.72 1.94 25.93
CA LEU A 344 9.67 2.27 24.97
C LEU A 344 9.47 1.08 24.04
N ILE A 345 8.26 0.51 24.06
CA ILE A 345 7.89 -0.61 23.19
C ILE A 345 7.05 -0.06 22.04
N TYR A 346 7.52 -0.23 20.83
CA TYR A 346 6.81 0.23 19.62
C TYR A 346 6.00 -0.91 19.05
N GLU A 347 4.69 -0.69 18.86
CA GLU A 347 3.76 -1.72 18.43
C GLU A 347 2.87 -1.29 17.27
N PHE A 348 2.64 -2.22 16.36
CA PHE A 348 1.61 -2.08 15.32
C PHE A 348 0.26 -2.55 15.83
N ALA A 349 -0.81 -1.94 15.30
CA ALA A 349 -2.16 -2.39 15.58
C ALA A 349 -2.40 -3.80 15.05
N ASP A 350 -3.07 -4.62 15.86
CA ASP A 350 -3.62 -5.90 15.43
C ASP A 350 -5.14 -5.86 15.53
N VAL A 351 -5.76 -5.42 14.46
CA VAL A 351 -7.22 -5.23 14.41
C VAL A 351 -8.01 -6.54 14.39
N SER A 352 -7.35 -7.69 14.29
CA SER A 352 -7.99 -9.00 14.41
C SER A 352 -8.43 -9.30 15.85
N LEU A 353 -7.82 -8.63 16.84
CA LEU A 353 -8.18 -8.72 18.26
C LEU A 353 -9.45 -7.94 18.63
N LEU A 354 -9.95 -7.11 17.72
CA LEU A 354 -11.18 -6.34 17.94
C LEU A 354 -12.40 -7.15 17.54
N PRO A 355 -13.55 -6.99 18.24
CA PRO A 355 -14.82 -7.52 17.80
C PRO A 355 -15.21 -7.07 16.39
N ASP A 356 -16.02 -7.86 15.69
CA ASP A 356 -16.35 -7.60 14.28
C ASP A 356 -17.19 -6.33 14.07
N ASP A 357 -17.97 -5.92 15.07
CA ASP A 357 -18.78 -4.71 15.10
C ASP A 357 -17.97 -3.43 15.38
N TYR A 358 -16.67 -3.54 15.68
CA TYR A 358 -15.79 -2.39 15.84
C TYR A 358 -15.24 -1.92 14.48
N ASP A 359 -15.29 -0.61 14.23
CA ASP A 359 -14.63 -0.04 13.03
C ASP A 359 -13.12 -0.24 13.11
N LYS A 360 -12.62 -1.22 12.35
CA LYS A 360 -11.20 -1.59 12.28
C LYS A 360 -10.30 -0.50 11.67
N ARG A 361 -10.89 0.58 11.10
CA ARG A 361 -10.17 1.72 10.52
C ARG A 361 -10.08 2.91 11.46
N SER A 362 -10.84 2.91 12.54
CA SER A 362 -10.79 3.97 13.54
C SER A 362 -9.42 4.02 14.22
N PRO A 363 -8.74 5.19 14.28
CA PRO A 363 -7.48 5.33 15.00
C PRO A 363 -7.55 4.86 16.45
N ASP A 364 -8.61 5.22 17.16
CA ASP A 364 -8.85 4.82 18.55
C ASP A 364 -8.92 3.31 18.70
N ASN A 365 -9.59 2.63 17.77
CA ASN A 365 -9.70 1.17 17.79
C ASN A 365 -8.37 0.50 17.44
N MET A 366 -7.56 1.13 16.58
CA MET A 366 -6.21 0.67 16.30
C MET A 366 -5.31 0.77 17.55
N ILE A 367 -5.40 1.86 18.32
CA ILE A 367 -4.68 2.02 19.59
C ILE A 367 -5.21 1.01 20.62
N LEU A 368 -6.51 0.80 20.69
CA LEU A 368 -7.13 -0.21 21.57
C LEU A 368 -6.64 -1.63 21.25
N SER A 369 -6.48 -1.97 19.96
CA SER A 369 -5.98 -3.28 19.56
C SER A 369 -4.55 -3.56 20.04
N VAL A 370 -3.72 -2.52 20.14
CA VAL A 370 -2.39 -2.63 20.76
C VAL A 370 -2.51 -2.95 22.25
N ALA A 371 -3.44 -2.33 22.97
CA ALA A 371 -3.67 -2.64 24.39
C ALA A 371 -4.14 -4.09 24.59
N LEU A 372 -4.92 -4.63 23.65
CA LEU A 372 -5.40 -6.00 23.71
C LEU A 372 -4.31 -7.05 23.56
N LYS A 373 -3.22 -6.75 22.84
CA LYS A 373 -2.03 -7.63 22.77
C LYS A 373 -1.39 -7.89 24.14
N TYR A 374 -1.53 -6.94 25.05
CA TYR A 374 -0.95 -6.95 26.39
C TYR A 374 -1.99 -7.17 27.49
N LYS A 375 -3.17 -7.68 27.13
CA LYS A 375 -4.30 -7.82 28.05
C LYS A 375 -3.95 -8.59 29.33
N ASP A 376 -3.07 -9.56 29.22
CA ASP A 376 -2.64 -10.41 30.35
C ASP A 376 -1.53 -9.75 31.19
N ASP A 377 -0.94 -8.66 30.71
CA ASP A 377 0.20 -7.96 31.31
C ASP A 377 -0.18 -6.65 32.05
N ASN A 378 -1.45 -6.52 32.42
CA ASN A 378 -2.01 -5.36 33.13
C ASN A 378 -1.83 -4.01 32.39
N PRO A 379 -2.34 -3.86 31.16
CA PRO A 379 -2.25 -2.63 30.38
C PRO A 379 -3.17 -1.53 30.96
N ILE A 380 -2.66 -0.28 30.95
CA ILE A 380 -3.41 0.91 31.34
C ILE A 380 -3.50 1.85 30.16
N MET A 381 -4.69 2.06 29.63
CA MET A 381 -4.96 3.03 28.58
C MET A 381 -5.03 4.44 29.20
N LEU A 382 -4.09 5.30 28.87
CA LEU A 382 -4.09 6.71 29.24
C LEU A 382 -4.71 7.52 28.08
N THR A 383 -5.94 7.97 28.28
CA THR A 383 -6.67 8.73 27.26
C THR A 383 -7.66 9.70 27.90
N SER A 384 -7.90 10.83 27.26
CA SER A 384 -8.95 11.79 27.63
C SER A 384 -10.19 11.65 26.76
N ASP A 385 -10.19 10.74 25.79
CA ASP A 385 -11.37 10.44 24.98
C ASP A 385 -12.33 9.51 25.73
N ASN A 386 -13.59 9.96 25.90
CA ASN A 386 -14.60 9.19 26.63
C ASN A 386 -15.04 7.93 25.87
N GLY A 387 -15.04 7.97 24.54
CA GLY A 387 -15.39 6.84 23.70
C GLY A 387 -14.34 5.74 23.80
N LEU A 388 -13.05 6.11 23.70
CA LEU A 388 -11.95 5.17 23.86
C LEU A 388 -11.87 4.61 25.27
N GLN A 389 -12.15 5.42 26.32
CA GLN A 389 -12.24 4.93 27.70
C GLN A 389 -13.34 3.87 27.86
N LEU A 390 -14.53 4.14 27.29
CA LEU A 390 -15.66 3.19 27.38
C LEU A 390 -15.35 1.89 26.64
N LYS A 391 -14.86 1.97 25.40
CA LYS A 391 -14.45 0.81 24.60
C LYS A 391 -13.38 -0.02 25.30
N SER A 392 -12.37 0.63 25.88
CA SER A 392 -11.30 -0.04 26.64
C SER A 392 -11.86 -0.81 27.83
N LYS A 393 -12.77 -0.21 28.60
CA LYS A 393 -13.44 -0.88 29.74
C LYS A 393 -14.26 -2.08 29.31
N ILE A 394 -15.02 -1.97 28.22
CA ILE A 394 -15.79 -3.09 27.64
C ILE A 394 -14.88 -4.25 27.30
N MET A 395 -13.68 -3.97 26.77
CA MET A 395 -12.67 -4.96 26.41
C MET A 395 -11.83 -5.46 27.60
N GLY A 396 -12.12 -4.98 28.82
CA GLY A 396 -11.41 -5.37 30.04
C GLY A 396 -10.05 -4.71 30.23
N ILE A 397 -9.78 -3.60 29.54
CA ILE A 397 -8.56 -2.81 29.67
C ILE A 397 -8.77 -1.69 30.69
N SER A 398 -7.86 -1.57 31.67
CA SER A 398 -7.86 -0.49 32.65
C SER A 398 -7.64 0.87 31.98
N THR A 399 -8.34 1.90 32.43
CA THR A 399 -8.25 3.24 31.83
C THR A 399 -7.99 4.31 32.88
N ILE A 400 -7.24 5.35 32.51
CA ILE A 400 -7.05 6.54 33.31
C ILE A 400 -7.12 7.78 32.41
N SER A 401 -7.86 8.81 32.83
CA SER A 401 -7.86 10.09 32.13
C SER A 401 -6.61 10.91 32.46
N LEU A 402 -6.15 11.76 31.52
CA LEU A 402 -5.03 12.66 31.74
C LEU A 402 -5.23 13.51 33.00
N LYS A 403 -6.45 14.03 33.24
CA LYS A 403 -6.80 14.81 34.43
C LYS A 403 -6.59 14.04 35.73
N ASN A 404 -7.00 12.78 35.74
CA ASN A 404 -6.86 11.93 36.94
C ASN A 404 -5.43 11.43 37.11
N PHE A 405 -4.71 11.23 36.02
CA PHE A 405 -3.30 10.87 36.06
C PHE A 405 -2.43 11.99 36.65
N LEU A 406 -2.67 13.25 36.24
CA LEU A 406 -1.90 14.41 36.72
C LEU A 406 -2.24 14.85 38.15
N LYS A 407 -3.29 14.29 38.75
CA LYS A 407 -3.65 14.53 40.17
C LYS A 407 -3.02 13.55 41.15
N ARG A 408 -2.40 12.48 40.65
CA ARG A 408 -1.67 11.50 41.44
C ARG A 408 -0.25 11.99 41.74
#